data_1ee577ded61e9aa6c3df4bd1255451a4
#
_entry.id   1ee577ded61e9aa6c3df4bd1255451a4
#
_cell.length_a   1.000
_cell.length_b   1.000
_cell.length_c   1.000
_cell.angle_alpha   90.00
_cell.angle_beta   90.00
_cell.angle_gamma   90.00
#
_symmetry.space_group_name_H-M   'P 1'
#
loop_
_entity.id
_entity.type
_entity.pdbx_description
1 polymer ?
#
loop_
_entity_poly.entity_id
_entity_poly.type
_entity_poly.pdbx_seq_one_letter_code
_entity_poly.pdbx_strand_id
1 'polypeptide(L)'
;MWSSEKITWWHSRQKAYLEDRTAVKHNQEIDLQRAHVLPEIRQVLNSFLDGTIGLKAFNATFQQQTHSRWNMFHLRGMSGGLFFNQLVQRVPNEETFAHLLRLMIQVPKERREAQQRMQAFVGFLEGLISSQQVQRAQLQPARAPFFQSIWWHIQAQERWPIFYGDVRRAIMVESTPGGPEPFSDPIEAYFLFCTRFLALTQELSISSWELEHLCRWAVRQSLPPEAREDEKQHSSSSHPDKLSLLPKQSCVLARRTEAKSKQPVNGKEDEEIIACRTHLQWLLAHIGRKVGCRIWIAASDHHKACNNERLGDLSLASLPILAASTFQKVIGKIDVLWFLDQEVIAAFEIEQAWTDVSISLLRLSDLRELFPDRHMNLCLVVPQERIEKVQFELSRPAFQVRDMQRHCALISEELLVEQEDHILRWASSPSVIEELICLDDRRKR
;
A
#
# COMPACT_ATOMS: atom_id res chain seq x y z
N MET A 1 21.92 -15.10 -15.76
CA MET A 1 21.89 -14.85 -17.21
C MET A 1 20.53 -15.33 -17.72
N TRP A 2 19.90 -14.63 -18.65
CA TRP A 2 18.60 -15.02 -19.23
C TRP A 2 18.76 -16.24 -20.14
N SER A 3 17.80 -17.18 -20.11
CA SER A 3 17.77 -18.27 -21.10
C SER A 3 17.31 -17.75 -22.45
N SER A 4 17.71 -18.41 -23.53
CA SER A 4 17.28 -18.03 -24.90
C SER A 4 15.77 -18.04 -25.06
N GLU A 5 15.09 -18.98 -24.42
CA GLU A 5 13.62 -19.08 -24.42
C GLU A 5 12.98 -17.86 -23.76
N LYS A 6 13.50 -17.40 -22.61
CA LYS A 6 13.00 -16.21 -21.93
C LYS A 6 13.29 -14.92 -22.70
N ILE A 7 14.45 -14.82 -23.34
CA ILE A 7 14.77 -13.70 -24.22
C ILE A 7 13.75 -13.64 -25.38
N THR A 8 13.48 -14.78 -26.03
CA THR A 8 12.48 -14.87 -27.10
C THR A 8 11.09 -14.47 -26.61
N TRP A 9 10.72 -14.89 -25.38
CA TRP A 9 9.47 -14.49 -24.77
C TRP A 9 9.40 -12.96 -24.53
N TRP A 10 10.47 -12.34 -24.05
CA TRP A 10 10.51 -10.90 -23.84
C TRP A 10 10.45 -10.12 -25.16
N HIS A 11 11.12 -10.55 -26.23
CA HIS A 11 10.98 -9.95 -27.56
C HIS A 11 9.53 -10.02 -28.07
N SER A 12 8.87 -11.16 -27.85
CA SER A 12 7.44 -11.30 -28.20
C SER A 12 6.56 -10.30 -27.42
N ARG A 13 6.84 -10.12 -26.11
CA ARG A 13 6.12 -9.15 -25.27
C ARG A 13 6.42 -7.70 -25.66
N GLN A 14 7.66 -7.39 -25.97
CA GLN A 14 8.04 -6.07 -26.47
C GLN A 14 7.29 -5.74 -27.77
N LYS A 15 7.22 -6.68 -28.71
CA LYS A 15 6.46 -6.50 -29.95
C LYS A 15 4.99 -6.24 -29.68
N ALA A 16 4.35 -7.06 -28.85
CA ALA A 16 2.95 -6.89 -28.48
C ALA A 16 2.69 -5.57 -27.73
N TYR A 17 3.62 -5.15 -26.86
CA TYR A 17 3.54 -3.85 -26.19
C TYR A 17 3.59 -2.67 -27.18
N LEU A 18 4.48 -2.72 -28.17
CA LEU A 18 4.60 -1.67 -29.19
C LEU A 18 3.36 -1.59 -30.11
N GLU A 19 2.60 -2.67 -30.25
CA GLU A 19 1.32 -2.71 -30.96
C GLU A 19 0.20 -2.05 -30.14
N ASP A 20 0.30 -2.00 -28.81
CA ASP A 20 -0.62 -1.28 -27.91
C ASP A 20 -0.30 0.23 -27.88
N ARG A 21 -0.71 0.91 -28.95
CA ARG A 21 -0.43 2.36 -29.14
C ARG A 21 -0.91 3.23 -27.98
N THR A 22 -1.99 2.83 -27.31
CA THR A 22 -2.55 3.56 -26.18
C THR A 22 -1.62 3.48 -24.98
N ALA A 23 -1.14 2.28 -24.63
CA ALA A 23 -0.19 2.09 -23.56
C ALA A 23 1.14 2.79 -23.84
N VAL A 24 1.65 2.67 -25.07
CA VAL A 24 2.91 3.32 -25.48
C VAL A 24 2.81 4.83 -25.35
N LYS A 25 1.75 5.46 -25.91
CA LYS A 25 1.55 6.90 -25.82
C LYS A 25 1.45 7.39 -24.38
N HIS A 26 0.66 6.72 -23.56
CA HIS A 26 0.51 7.07 -22.13
C HIS A 26 1.86 6.99 -21.38
N ASN A 27 2.65 5.95 -21.62
CA ASN A 27 3.94 5.78 -20.98
C ASN A 27 4.97 6.81 -21.45
N GLN A 28 4.94 7.20 -22.73
CA GLN A 28 5.76 8.30 -23.26
C GLN A 28 5.41 9.64 -22.60
N GLU A 29 4.12 9.91 -22.35
CA GLU A 29 3.70 11.09 -21.61
C GLU A 29 4.25 11.10 -20.15
N ILE A 30 4.25 9.94 -19.48
CA ILE A 30 4.87 9.77 -18.16
C ILE A 30 6.37 10.06 -18.22
N ASP A 31 7.06 9.52 -19.20
CA ASP A 31 8.51 9.72 -19.34
C ASP A 31 8.89 11.17 -19.64
N LEU A 32 8.09 11.88 -20.44
CA LEU A 32 8.25 13.32 -20.66
C LEU A 32 8.09 14.10 -19.33
N GLN A 33 7.08 13.74 -18.52
CA GLN A 33 6.89 14.36 -17.21
C GLN A 33 8.04 14.05 -16.26
N ARG A 34 8.55 12.80 -16.23
CA ARG A 34 9.74 12.41 -15.47
C ARG A 34 10.95 13.21 -15.88
N ALA A 35 11.20 13.31 -17.18
CA ALA A 35 12.31 14.10 -17.71
C ALA A 35 12.23 15.58 -17.33
N HIS A 36 11.02 16.13 -17.27
CA HIS A 36 10.79 17.51 -16.88
C HIS A 36 11.06 17.79 -15.39
N VAL A 37 10.65 16.87 -14.49
CA VAL A 37 10.82 17.08 -13.04
C VAL A 37 12.16 16.59 -12.50
N LEU A 38 12.86 15.72 -13.21
CA LEU A 38 14.10 15.13 -12.77
C LEU A 38 15.23 16.14 -12.43
N PRO A 39 15.44 17.21 -13.22
CA PRO A 39 16.43 18.24 -12.86
C PRO A 39 16.11 18.94 -11.54
N GLU A 40 14.84 19.23 -11.26
CA GLU A 40 14.39 19.86 -10.02
C GLU A 40 14.64 18.95 -8.82
N ILE A 41 14.27 17.66 -8.93
CA ILE A 41 14.55 16.67 -7.87
C ILE A 41 16.05 16.56 -7.61
N ARG A 42 16.87 16.52 -8.67
CA ARG A 42 18.35 16.46 -8.57
C ARG A 42 18.91 17.70 -7.89
N GLN A 43 18.39 18.87 -8.18
CA GLN A 43 18.83 20.11 -7.56
C GLN A 43 18.60 20.08 -6.04
N VAL A 44 17.39 19.74 -5.61
CA VAL A 44 17.05 19.63 -4.17
C VAL A 44 17.87 18.54 -3.49
N LEU A 45 18.02 17.39 -4.14
CA LEU A 45 18.83 16.30 -3.64
C LEU A 45 20.32 16.70 -3.48
N ASN A 46 20.90 17.37 -4.47
CA ASN A 46 22.28 17.83 -4.40
C ASN A 46 22.48 18.87 -3.28
N SER A 47 21.54 19.81 -3.11
CA SER A 47 21.61 20.77 -2.00
C SER A 47 21.54 20.09 -0.62
N PHE A 48 20.88 18.94 -0.52
CA PHE A 48 20.91 18.13 0.70
C PHE A 48 22.24 17.36 0.84
N LEU A 49 22.74 16.78 -0.23
CA LEU A 49 23.98 15.99 -0.23
C LEU A 49 25.23 16.84 0.10
N ASP A 50 25.29 18.07 -0.40
CA ASP A 50 26.37 19.02 -0.13
C ASP A 50 26.22 19.76 1.21
N GLY A 51 25.07 19.60 1.89
CA GLY A 51 24.80 20.22 3.18
C GLY A 51 24.24 21.63 3.12
N THR A 52 23.96 22.17 1.94
CA THR A 52 23.35 23.51 1.77
C THR A 52 21.97 23.59 2.42
N ILE A 53 21.20 22.50 2.41
CA ILE A 53 19.95 22.38 3.15
C ILE A 53 20.03 21.27 4.19
N GLY A 54 19.39 21.51 5.35
CA GLY A 54 19.27 20.52 6.44
C GLY A 54 18.19 19.47 6.16
N LEU A 55 18.17 18.44 7.00
CA LEU A 55 17.25 17.30 6.87
C LEU A 55 15.77 17.72 6.91
N LYS A 56 15.40 18.62 7.82
CA LYS A 56 14.01 19.11 7.93
C LYS A 56 13.58 19.88 6.69
N ALA A 57 14.42 20.73 6.15
CA ALA A 57 14.13 21.48 4.92
C ALA A 57 14.01 20.54 3.72
N PHE A 58 14.92 19.56 3.62
CA PHE A 58 14.86 18.52 2.59
C PHE A 58 13.56 17.71 2.70
N ASN A 59 13.20 17.23 3.89
CA ASN A 59 11.95 16.49 4.09
C ASN A 59 10.70 17.34 3.79
N ALA A 60 10.66 18.59 4.23
CA ALA A 60 9.53 19.50 3.95
C ALA A 60 9.33 19.72 2.45
N THR A 61 10.42 20.03 1.71
CA THR A 61 10.39 20.17 0.25
C THR A 61 9.94 18.88 -0.42
N PHE A 62 10.49 17.74 0.02
CA PHE A 62 10.13 16.43 -0.49
C PHE A 62 8.63 16.13 -0.29
N GLN A 63 8.10 16.32 0.93
CA GLN A 63 6.68 16.11 1.21
C GLN A 63 5.79 17.03 0.36
N GLN A 64 6.12 18.31 0.27
CA GLN A 64 5.36 19.27 -0.52
C GLN A 64 5.32 18.88 -2.01
N GLN A 65 6.45 18.54 -2.60
CA GLN A 65 6.56 18.27 -4.04
C GLN A 65 6.03 16.89 -4.42
N THR A 66 6.15 15.88 -3.56
CA THR A 66 5.61 14.53 -3.83
C THR A 66 4.09 14.50 -3.83
N HIS A 67 3.42 15.46 -3.17
CA HIS A 67 1.96 15.59 -3.26
C HIS A 67 1.47 16.12 -4.62
N SER A 68 2.33 16.72 -5.42
CA SER A 68 1.95 17.35 -6.69
C SER A 68 2.76 16.84 -7.88
N ARG A 69 4.03 17.21 -7.96
CA ARG A 69 4.84 17.09 -9.18
C ARG A 69 5.76 15.88 -9.22
N TRP A 70 6.30 15.44 -8.06
CA TRP A 70 7.33 14.40 -8.01
C TRP A 70 6.79 12.98 -7.90
N ASN A 71 5.46 12.80 -7.93
CA ASN A 71 4.86 11.47 -7.79
C ASN A 71 5.15 10.52 -8.98
N MET A 72 5.74 11.03 -10.06
CA MET A 72 6.09 10.24 -11.25
C MET A 72 7.06 9.09 -10.98
N PHE A 73 7.82 9.16 -9.88
CA PHE A 73 8.72 8.10 -9.42
C PHE A 73 8.13 7.28 -8.26
N HIS A 74 6.83 7.36 -8.01
CA HIS A 74 6.15 6.73 -6.87
C HIS A 74 6.79 7.10 -5.52
N LEU A 75 7.30 8.32 -5.41
CA LEU A 75 7.95 8.83 -4.20
C LEU A 75 6.97 8.99 -3.03
N ARG A 76 5.67 9.11 -3.28
CA ARG A 76 4.63 9.31 -2.27
C ARG A 76 4.26 8.05 -1.50
N GLY A 77 4.75 6.88 -1.89
CA GLY A 77 4.35 5.60 -1.31
C GLY A 77 4.93 5.33 0.09
N MET A 78 4.42 4.25 0.69
CA MET A 78 4.82 3.74 2.02
C MET A 78 6.31 3.39 2.12
N SER A 79 6.92 2.95 1.04
CA SER A 79 8.35 2.66 0.98
C SER A 79 9.18 3.87 0.52
N GLY A 80 8.54 4.96 0.16
CA GLY A 80 9.15 6.23 -0.25
C GLY A 80 8.93 7.33 0.78
N GLY A 81 7.97 8.24 0.52
CA GLY A 81 7.74 9.44 1.33
C GLY A 81 7.32 9.17 2.76
N LEU A 82 6.44 8.21 2.98
CA LEU A 82 6.02 7.85 4.34
C LEU A 82 7.18 7.21 5.13
N PHE A 83 7.94 6.32 4.50
CA PHE A 83 9.12 5.73 5.12
C PHE A 83 10.16 6.80 5.47
N PHE A 84 10.41 7.74 4.54
CA PHE A 84 11.31 8.85 4.78
C PHE A 84 10.84 9.77 5.92
N ASN A 85 9.57 10.14 5.92
CA ASN A 85 9.00 10.98 6.97
C ASN A 85 9.12 10.33 8.36
N GLN A 86 8.87 9.03 8.46
CA GLN A 86 9.05 8.27 9.69
C GLN A 86 10.50 8.23 10.17
N LEU A 87 11.44 8.03 9.26
CA LEU A 87 12.86 8.11 9.60
C LEU A 87 13.19 9.47 10.22
N VAL A 88 12.76 10.57 9.57
CA VAL A 88 13.04 11.92 10.05
C VAL A 88 12.42 12.21 11.41
N GLN A 89 11.21 11.71 11.66
CA GLN A 89 10.50 11.98 12.93
C GLN A 89 11.02 11.18 14.12
N ARG A 90 11.63 10.02 13.89
CA ARG A 90 11.92 9.05 14.96
C ARG A 90 13.38 8.90 15.31
N VAL A 91 14.27 9.44 14.50
CA VAL A 91 15.70 9.37 14.83
C VAL A 91 16.06 10.42 15.86
N PRO A 92 16.69 10.03 16.98
CA PRO A 92 16.90 10.95 18.13
C PRO A 92 17.91 12.06 17.85
N ASN A 93 18.87 11.84 16.93
CA ASN A 93 19.87 12.82 16.58
C ASN A 93 19.77 13.18 15.09
N GLU A 94 19.22 14.36 14.81
CA GLU A 94 18.98 14.86 13.46
C GLU A 94 20.26 15.01 12.63
N GLU A 95 21.35 15.54 13.23
CA GLU A 95 22.61 15.76 12.49
C GLU A 95 23.30 14.45 12.12
N THR A 96 23.39 13.52 13.09
CA THR A 96 23.96 12.20 12.86
C THR A 96 23.18 11.45 11.78
N PHE A 97 21.86 11.52 11.85
CA PHE A 97 21.01 10.90 10.83
C PHE A 97 21.12 11.59 9.47
N ALA A 98 21.17 12.92 9.42
CA ALA A 98 21.37 13.65 8.17
C ALA A 98 22.69 13.25 7.49
N HIS A 99 23.77 13.11 8.27
CA HIS A 99 25.06 12.65 7.74
C HIS A 99 24.96 11.22 7.21
N LEU A 100 24.39 10.30 7.99
CA LEU A 100 24.16 8.92 7.57
C LEU A 100 23.32 8.85 6.29
N LEU A 101 22.19 9.59 6.27
CA LEU A 101 21.28 9.59 5.13
C LEU A 101 21.98 10.09 3.84
N ARG A 102 22.79 11.16 3.91
CA ARG A 102 23.59 11.61 2.77
C ARG A 102 24.47 10.50 2.21
N LEU A 103 25.17 9.76 3.08
CA LEU A 103 25.99 8.63 2.64
C LEU A 103 25.16 7.52 1.99
N MET A 104 23.96 7.23 2.51
CA MET A 104 23.11 6.13 2.05
C MET A 104 22.44 6.43 0.71
N ILE A 105 21.98 7.69 0.50
CA ILE A 105 21.25 8.07 -0.72
C ILE A 105 22.12 8.65 -1.82
N GLN A 106 23.36 9.02 -1.53
CA GLN A 106 24.34 9.39 -2.57
C GLN A 106 24.59 8.20 -3.49
N VAL A 107 24.61 8.43 -4.81
CA VAL A 107 24.78 7.36 -5.79
C VAL A 107 26.13 6.65 -5.60
N PRO A 108 26.15 5.30 -5.48
CA PRO A 108 27.39 4.54 -5.38
C PRO A 108 28.09 4.43 -6.74
N LYS A 109 29.41 4.38 -6.71
CA LYS A 109 30.23 4.26 -7.93
C LYS A 109 30.23 2.84 -8.49
N GLU A 110 30.14 1.83 -7.62
CA GLU A 110 30.20 0.42 -7.98
C GLU A 110 29.29 -0.45 -7.10
N ARG A 111 29.05 -1.70 -7.55
CA ARG A 111 28.18 -2.66 -6.85
C ARG A 111 28.60 -2.93 -5.41
N ARG A 112 29.89 -3.07 -5.14
CA ARG A 112 30.42 -3.34 -3.80
C ARG A 112 30.10 -2.21 -2.83
N GLU A 113 30.28 -0.98 -3.27
CA GLU A 113 29.91 0.20 -2.48
C GLU A 113 28.41 0.27 -2.22
N ALA A 114 27.59 0.00 -3.26
CA ALA A 114 26.14 -0.06 -3.13
C ALA A 114 25.68 -1.10 -2.08
N GLN A 115 26.28 -2.29 -2.12
CA GLN A 115 25.99 -3.36 -1.17
C GLN A 115 26.35 -2.96 0.26
N GLN A 116 27.53 -2.37 0.46
CA GLN A 116 27.98 -1.88 1.76
C GLN A 116 27.04 -0.80 2.31
N ARG A 117 26.58 0.15 1.47
CA ARG A 117 25.63 1.19 1.87
C ARG A 117 24.27 0.62 2.25
N MET A 118 23.74 -0.36 1.49
CA MET A 118 22.50 -1.02 1.84
C MET A 118 22.61 -1.79 3.15
N GLN A 119 23.67 -2.56 3.34
CA GLN A 119 23.93 -3.29 4.57
C GLN A 119 24.03 -2.35 5.78
N ALA A 120 24.75 -1.24 5.63
CA ALA A 120 24.89 -0.23 6.68
C ALA A 120 23.53 0.42 7.01
N PHE A 121 22.68 0.68 6.02
CA PHE A 121 21.35 1.25 6.25
C PHE A 121 20.41 0.24 6.92
N VAL A 122 20.39 -1.01 6.45
CA VAL A 122 19.63 -2.08 7.11
C VAL A 122 20.11 -2.28 8.55
N GLY A 123 21.43 -2.32 8.78
CA GLY A 123 21.99 -2.41 10.13
C GLY A 123 21.61 -1.25 11.05
N PHE A 124 21.55 -0.03 10.51
CA PHE A 124 21.05 1.13 11.24
C PHE A 124 19.58 0.99 11.64
N LEU A 125 18.72 0.55 10.69
CA LEU A 125 17.29 0.31 10.97
C LEU A 125 17.09 -0.80 12.02
N GLU A 126 17.83 -1.89 11.91
CA GLU A 126 17.81 -2.97 12.91
C GLU A 126 18.32 -2.51 14.28
N GLY A 127 19.29 -1.60 14.31
CA GLY A 127 19.76 -0.96 15.55
C GLY A 127 18.68 -0.14 16.24
N LEU A 128 17.90 0.65 15.46
CA LEU A 128 16.76 1.41 16.00
C LEU A 128 15.67 0.49 16.56
N ILE A 129 15.41 -0.63 15.90
CA ILE A 129 14.43 -1.63 16.34
C ILE A 129 14.92 -2.34 17.61
N SER A 130 16.17 -2.77 17.66
CA SER A 130 16.75 -3.48 18.78
C SER A 130 16.86 -2.62 20.04
N SER A 131 17.08 -1.31 19.89
CA SER A 131 17.07 -0.34 20.98
C SER A 131 15.66 0.08 21.43
N GLN A 132 14.61 -0.54 20.89
CA GLN A 132 13.21 -0.22 21.15
C GLN A 132 12.80 1.24 20.85
N GLN A 133 13.61 1.96 20.11
CA GLN A 133 13.29 3.32 19.67
C GLN A 133 12.19 3.34 18.61
N VAL A 134 12.10 2.24 17.85
CA VAL A 134 11.11 2.09 16.77
C VAL A 134 10.65 0.63 16.68
N GLN A 135 9.39 0.40 16.42
CA GLN A 135 8.90 -0.96 16.15
C GLN A 135 9.25 -1.42 14.72
N ARG A 136 9.49 -2.73 14.55
CA ARG A 136 9.80 -3.33 13.25
C ARG A 136 8.72 -3.05 12.19
N ALA A 137 7.45 -3.03 12.57
CA ALA A 137 6.33 -2.73 11.67
C ALA A 137 6.40 -1.30 11.09
N GLN A 138 7.00 -0.36 11.81
CA GLN A 138 7.07 1.05 11.43
C GLN A 138 8.22 1.35 10.47
N LEU A 139 9.40 0.77 10.70
CA LEU A 139 10.57 0.92 9.85
C LEU A 139 11.08 -0.45 9.42
N GLN A 140 10.40 -1.07 8.46
CA GLN A 140 10.78 -2.38 7.94
C GLN A 140 12.12 -2.31 7.20
N PRO A 141 13.18 -2.99 7.67
CA PRO A 141 14.48 -2.99 7.00
C PRO A 141 14.42 -3.51 5.56
N ALA A 142 13.46 -4.39 5.27
CA ALA A 142 13.19 -4.89 3.92
C ALA A 142 12.83 -3.80 2.89
N ARG A 143 12.45 -2.59 3.33
CA ARG A 143 12.15 -1.45 2.46
C ARG A 143 13.40 -0.64 2.05
N ALA A 144 14.52 -0.87 2.71
CA ALA A 144 15.76 -0.13 2.44
C ALA A 144 16.20 -0.21 0.96
N PRO A 145 16.18 -1.38 0.28
CA PRO A 145 16.55 -1.45 -1.13
C PRO A 145 15.66 -0.61 -2.04
N PHE A 146 14.34 -0.60 -1.81
CA PHE A 146 13.44 0.25 -2.58
C PHE A 146 13.74 1.73 -2.33
N PHE A 147 13.84 2.15 -1.07
CA PHE A 147 14.09 3.53 -0.70
C PHE A 147 15.40 4.06 -1.28
N GLN A 148 16.49 3.30 -1.14
CA GLN A 148 17.79 3.72 -1.65
C GLN A 148 17.85 3.70 -3.18
N SER A 149 17.22 2.70 -3.82
CA SER A 149 17.20 2.60 -5.28
C SER A 149 16.54 3.78 -5.97
N ILE A 150 15.51 4.41 -5.37
CA ILE A 150 14.90 5.63 -5.91
C ILE A 150 15.92 6.75 -6.00
N TRP A 151 16.65 7.03 -4.91
CA TRP A 151 17.64 8.10 -4.87
C TRP A 151 18.82 7.86 -5.81
N TRP A 152 19.26 6.62 -5.91
CA TRP A 152 20.33 6.25 -6.83
C TRP A 152 19.87 6.34 -8.29
N HIS A 153 18.64 5.92 -8.58
CA HIS A 153 18.05 6.07 -9.92
C HIS A 153 17.95 7.53 -10.36
N ILE A 154 17.46 8.42 -9.48
CA ILE A 154 17.38 9.86 -9.77
C ILE A 154 18.76 10.41 -10.17
N GLN A 155 19.85 9.95 -9.59
CA GLN A 155 21.21 10.41 -9.88
C GLN A 155 21.84 9.68 -11.07
N ALA A 156 21.54 8.38 -11.27
CA ALA A 156 22.13 7.54 -12.32
C ALA A 156 21.14 6.47 -12.80
N GLN A 157 20.15 6.88 -13.56
CA GLN A 157 19.00 6.06 -13.99
C GLN A 157 19.39 4.80 -14.77
N GLU A 158 20.43 4.87 -15.61
CA GLU A 158 20.88 3.73 -16.43
C GLU A 158 21.72 2.71 -15.66
N ARG A 159 22.07 3.01 -14.42
CA ARG A 159 22.89 2.12 -13.59
C ARG A 159 22.10 1.47 -12.47
N TRP A 160 21.17 2.21 -11.88
CA TRP A 160 20.47 1.80 -10.66
C TRP A 160 18.95 1.83 -10.89
N PRO A 161 18.34 0.73 -11.36
CA PRO A 161 16.89 0.64 -11.54
C PRO A 161 16.17 0.68 -10.18
N ILE A 162 14.97 1.27 -10.17
CA ILE A 162 14.15 1.33 -8.96
C ILE A 162 13.54 -0.06 -8.68
N PHE A 163 13.59 -0.48 -7.44
CA PHE A 163 13.12 -1.80 -6.99
C PHE A 163 11.59 -1.84 -6.81
N TYR A 164 10.81 -1.51 -7.84
CA TYR A 164 9.37 -1.59 -7.81
C TYR A 164 8.86 -3.03 -7.70
N GLY A 165 7.80 -3.25 -6.91
CA GLY A 165 7.28 -4.58 -6.64
C GLY A 165 6.74 -5.30 -7.89
N ASP A 166 6.04 -4.58 -8.77
CA ASP A 166 5.50 -5.09 -10.04
C ASP A 166 6.60 -5.40 -11.07
N VAL A 167 7.58 -4.49 -11.22
CA VAL A 167 8.72 -4.69 -12.10
C VAL A 167 9.60 -5.84 -11.59
N ARG A 168 9.84 -5.90 -10.27
CA ARG A 168 10.55 -7.01 -9.62
C ARG A 168 9.88 -8.34 -9.92
N ARG A 169 8.56 -8.43 -9.76
CA ARG A 169 7.80 -9.65 -10.11
C ARG A 169 8.02 -10.08 -11.55
N ALA A 170 7.92 -9.15 -12.51
CA ALA A 170 8.16 -9.47 -13.92
C ALA A 170 9.55 -10.01 -14.20
N ILE A 171 10.57 -9.45 -13.52
CA ILE A 171 11.99 -9.78 -13.72
C ILE A 171 12.42 -11.05 -12.95
N MET A 172 11.85 -11.30 -11.76
CA MET A 172 12.33 -12.33 -10.85
C MET A 172 11.58 -13.66 -10.95
N VAL A 173 10.35 -13.68 -11.47
CA VAL A 173 9.54 -14.92 -11.60
C VAL A 173 10.14 -15.85 -12.65
N GLU A 174 10.68 -16.96 -12.20
CA GLU A 174 11.34 -17.92 -13.09
C GLU A 174 10.40 -18.96 -13.69
N SER A 175 9.27 -19.34 -13.08
CA SER A 175 8.53 -20.50 -13.59
C SER A 175 7.06 -20.62 -13.17
N THR A 176 6.56 -19.93 -12.15
CA THR A 176 5.16 -20.12 -11.73
C THR A 176 4.60 -18.82 -11.14
N PRO A 177 3.45 -18.33 -11.61
CA PRO A 177 2.72 -17.26 -10.93
C PRO A 177 2.34 -17.75 -9.52
N GLY A 178 2.82 -17.06 -8.47
CA GLY A 178 2.50 -17.40 -7.08
C GLY A 178 3.51 -18.25 -6.32
N GLY A 179 4.67 -18.58 -6.90
CA GLY A 179 5.75 -19.26 -6.18
C GLY A 179 6.40 -18.34 -5.13
N PRO A 180 6.90 -18.88 -4.00
CA PRO A 180 7.59 -18.10 -2.99
C PRO A 180 8.79 -17.36 -3.59
N GLU A 181 9.04 -16.13 -3.13
CA GLU A 181 10.22 -15.37 -3.55
C GLU A 181 11.50 -16.14 -3.19
N PRO A 182 12.43 -16.31 -4.13
CA PRO A 182 13.59 -17.17 -3.93
C PRO A 182 14.64 -16.63 -2.94
N PHE A 183 14.41 -15.45 -2.35
CA PHE A 183 15.41 -14.79 -1.51
C PHE A 183 14.83 -14.30 -0.18
N SER A 184 15.44 -14.78 0.90
CA SER A 184 15.20 -14.30 2.25
C SER A 184 15.89 -12.94 2.54
N ASP A 185 16.94 -12.60 1.78
CA ASP A 185 17.68 -11.33 1.92
C ASP A 185 17.23 -10.32 0.83
N PRO A 186 16.57 -9.22 1.23
CA PRO A 186 16.13 -8.18 0.31
C PRO A 186 17.27 -7.45 -0.40
N ILE A 187 18.48 -7.43 0.16
CA ILE A 187 19.66 -6.82 -0.46
C ILE A 187 20.13 -7.69 -1.63
N GLU A 188 20.28 -9.00 -1.42
CA GLU A 188 20.63 -9.93 -2.48
C GLU A 188 19.58 -9.94 -3.60
N ALA A 189 18.29 -9.91 -3.23
CA ALA A 189 17.19 -9.79 -4.18
C ALA A 189 17.32 -8.54 -5.06
N TYR A 190 17.66 -7.38 -4.48
CA TYR A 190 17.89 -6.15 -5.24
C TYR A 190 19.04 -6.28 -6.23
N PHE A 191 20.19 -6.81 -5.83
CA PHE A 191 21.35 -6.91 -6.72
C PHE A 191 21.15 -7.95 -7.82
N LEU A 192 20.44 -9.02 -7.57
CA LEU A 192 20.04 -9.95 -8.63
C LEU A 192 19.04 -9.30 -9.60
N PHE A 193 18.06 -8.58 -9.07
CA PHE A 193 17.14 -7.79 -9.87
C PHE A 193 17.87 -6.80 -10.77
N CYS A 194 18.82 -6.00 -10.24
CA CYS A 194 19.64 -5.08 -11.04
C CYS A 194 20.37 -5.81 -12.18
N THR A 195 21.02 -6.94 -11.87
CA THR A 195 21.74 -7.71 -12.87
C THR A 195 20.84 -8.20 -13.99
N ARG A 196 19.67 -8.74 -13.65
CA ARG A 196 18.68 -9.23 -14.62
C ARG A 196 18.04 -8.10 -15.42
N PHE A 197 17.67 -7.02 -14.74
CA PHE A 197 17.03 -5.85 -15.34
C PHE A 197 17.95 -5.20 -16.37
N LEU A 198 19.21 -4.89 -16.00
CA LEU A 198 20.17 -4.26 -16.90
C LEU A 198 20.58 -5.18 -18.05
N ALA A 199 20.72 -6.48 -17.84
CA ALA A 199 20.94 -7.41 -18.93
C ALA A 199 19.76 -7.41 -19.92
N LEU A 200 18.52 -7.31 -19.43
CA LEU A 200 17.33 -7.30 -20.30
C LEU A 200 17.19 -5.98 -21.07
N THR A 201 17.57 -4.81 -20.49
CA THR A 201 17.60 -3.55 -21.25
C THR A 201 18.56 -3.63 -22.42
N GLN A 202 19.72 -4.27 -22.24
CA GLN A 202 20.70 -4.47 -23.31
C GLN A 202 20.17 -5.42 -24.39
N GLU A 203 19.61 -6.57 -24.02
CA GLU A 203 19.07 -7.56 -24.96
C GLU A 203 17.92 -6.98 -25.81
N LEU A 204 17.02 -6.20 -25.18
CA LEU A 204 15.90 -5.60 -25.88
C LEU A 204 16.22 -4.25 -26.54
N SER A 205 17.43 -3.70 -26.30
CA SER A 205 17.86 -2.40 -26.81
C SER A 205 16.91 -1.25 -26.44
N ILE A 206 16.45 -1.23 -25.18
CA ILE A 206 15.53 -0.21 -24.64
C ILE A 206 16.10 0.44 -23.38
N SER A 207 15.58 1.62 -23.03
CA SER A 207 15.95 2.34 -21.82
C SER A 207 15.41 1.67 -20.55
N SER A 208 15.92 2.06 -19.40
CA SER A 208 15.43 1.60 -18.11
C SER A 208 13.96 1.93 -17.88
N TRP A 209 13.47 3.08 -18.33
CA TRP A 209 12.06 3.47 -18.20
C TRP A 209 11.17 2.66 -19.14
N GLU A 210 11.58 2.47 -20.39
CA GLU A 210 10.83 1.62 -21.33
C GLU A 210 10.72 0.18 -20.84
N LEU A 211 11.79 -0.39 -20.26
CA LEU A 211 11.71 -1.72 -19.64
C LEU A 211 10.77 -1.75 -18.44
N GLU A 212 10.79 -0.71 -17.59
CA GLU A 212 9.85 -0.57 -16.48
C GLU A 212 8.39 -0.62 -16.97
N HIS A 213 8.07 0.15 -18.03
CA HIS A 213 6.74 0.17 -18.63
C HIS A 213 6.37 -1.18 -19.26
N LEU A 214 7.30 -1.81 -19.97
CA LEU A 214 7.09 -3.13 -20.56
C LEU A 214 6.82 -4.19 -19.49
N CYS A 215 7.56 -4.17 -18.38
CA CYS A 215 7.35 -5.08 -17.24
C CYS A 215 5.95 -4.91 -16.64
N ARG A 216 5.54 -3.67 -16.38
CA ARG A 216 4.21 -3.36 -15.85
C ARG A 216 3.11 -3.79 -16.83
N TRP A 217 3.27 -3.50 -18.09
CA TRP A 217 2.33 -3.92 -19.13
C TRP A 217 2.24 -5.45 -19.20
N ALA A 218 3.37 -6.16 -19.18
CA ALA A 218 3.40 -7.62 -19.25
C ALA A 218 2.71 -8.28 -18.04
N VAL A 219 2.90 -7.74 -16.83
CA VAL A 219 2.19 -8.20 -15.62
C VAL A 219 0.69 -8.02 -15.77
N ARG A 220 0.23 -6.85 -16.25
CA ARG A 220 -1.19 -6.58 -16.49
C ARG A 220 -1.79 -7.55 -17.53
N GLN A 221 -1.05 -7.86 -18.58
CA GLN A 221 -1.52 -8.82 -19.61
C GLN A 221 -1.64 -10.26 -19.06
N SER A 222 -0.99 -10.57 -17.97
CA SER A 222 -1.10 -11.87 -17.30
C SER A 222 -2.31 -11.96 -16.36
N LEU A 223 -2.99 -10.84 -16.10
CA LEU A 223 -4.22 -10.80 -15.31
C LEU A 223 -5.43 -11.25 -16.16
N PRO A 224 -6.50 -11.82 -15.56
CA PRO A 224 -7.75 -12.15 -16.23
C PRO A 224 -8.35 -10.93 -16.95
N PRO A 225 -9.09 -11.13 -18.07
CA PRO A 225 -9.66 -10.02 -18.86
C PRO A 225 -10.52 -9.05 -18.06
N GLU A 226 -11.27 -9.54 -17.10
CA GLU A 226 -12.13 -8.75 -16.21
C GLU A 226 -11.34 -7.75 -15.35
N ALA A 227 -10.16 -8.13 -14.88
CA ALA A 227 -9.26 -7.25 -14.14
C ALA A 227 -8.53 -6.20 -15.03
N ARG A 228 -8.57 -6.36 -16.36
CA ARG A 228 -7.91 -5.44 -17.31
C ARG A 228 -8.78 -4.25 -17.70
N GLU A 229 -10.10 -4.39 -17.66
CA GLU A 229 -11.04 -3.34 -18.09
C GLU A 229 -11.19 -2.26 -17.02
N ASP A 230 -11.13 -2.62 -15.76
CA ASP A 230 -11.19 -1.68 -14.63
C ASP A 230 -9.97 -0.72 -14.61
N GLU A 231 -8.79 -1.18 -15.02
CA GLU A 231 -7.60 -0.30 -15.13
C GLU A 231 -7.64 0.65 -16.34
N LYS A 232 -8.33 0.30 -17.45
CA LYS A 232 -8.43 1.18 -18.63
C LYS A 232 -9.29 2.41 -18.38
N GLN A 233 -10.32 2.29 -17.56
CA GLN A 233 -11.19 3.42 -17.23
C GLN A 233 -10.52 4.40 -16.26
N HIS A 234 -9.54 3.97 -15.47
CA HIS A 234 -8.82 4.81 -14.51
C HIS A 234 -7.56 5.49 -15.09
N SER A 235 -6.99 4.98 -16.18
CA SER A 235 -5.84 5.60 -16.85
C SER A 235 -6.20 6.77 -17.77
N SER A 236 -7.49 6.95 -18.12
CA SER A 236 -7.95 8.01 -19.03
C SER A 236 -8.36 9.32 -18.35
N SER A 237 -8.29 9.43 -17.01
CA SER A 237 -8.75 10.60 -16.26
C SER A 237 -7.66 11.57 -15.80
N SER A 238 -6.45 11.50 -16.36
CA SER A 238 -5.38 12.48 -16.08
C SER A 238 -5.32 13.60 -17.12
N HIS A 239 -6.42 14.32 -17.34
CA HIS A 239 -6.37 15.64 -17.95
C HIS A 239 -6.56 16.71 -16.86
N PRO A 240 -5.63 17.64 -16.70
CA PRO A 240 -5.86 18.82 -15.88
C PRO A 240 -6.59 19.87 -16.75
N ASP A 241 -7.89 19.92 -16.65
CA ASP A 241 -8.71 21.11 -16.89
C ASP A 241 -10.15 20.71 -17.19
N LYS A 242 -10.93 20.66 -16.14
CA LYS A 242 -12.29 21.17 -16.03
C LYS A 242 -12.81 20.89 -14.62
N LEU A 243 -12.47 21.80 -13.71
CA LEU A 243 -13.24 21.94 -12.47
C LEU A 243 -14.64 22.44 -12.86
N SER A 244 -15.58 21.55 -13.04
CA SER A 244 -17.00 21.89 -12.91
C SER A 244 -17.39 21.62 -11.46
N LEU A 245 -17.76 22.69 -10.81
CA LEU A 245 -18.26 22.78 -9.46
C LEU A 245 -19.47 21.86 -9.27
N LEU A 246 -19.26 20.72 -8.65
CA LEU A 246 -20.28 19.99 -7.90
C LEU A 246 -19.86 19.98 -6.43
N PRO A 247 -20.76 20.25 -5.49
CA PRO A 247 -20.40 20.33 -4.09
C PRO A 247 -19.94 18.97 -3.59
N LYS A 248 -18.65 18.86 -3.27
CA LYS A 248 -18.14 17.76 -2.45
C LYS A 248 -18.85 17.84 -1.12
N GLN A 249 -19.70 16.89 -0.81
CA GLN A 249 -20.08 16.60 0.57
C GLN A 249 -18.82 16.06 1.26
N SER A 250 -18.01 17.00 1.73
CA SER A 250 -16.92 16.72 2.64
C SER A 250 -17.54 16.32 3.97
N CYS A 251 -17.30 15.10 4.44
CA CYS A 251 -17.45 14.78 5.86
C CYS A 251 -16.44 15.63 6.62
N VAL A 252 -16.83 16.85 6.98
CA VAL A 252 -16.05 17.73 7.83
C VAL A 252 -16.21 17.21 9.24
N LEU A 253 -15.19 16.53 9.75
CA LEU A 253 -15.03 16.27 11.18
C LEU A 253 -14.96 17.63 11.90
N ALA A 254 -16.10 18.03 12.48
CA ALA A 254 -16.14 19.15 13.39
C ALA A 254 -15.28 18.84 14.61
N ARG A 255 -14.19 19.58 14.79
CA ARG A 255 -13.42 19.61 16.03
C ARG A 255 -14.36 19.96 17.18
N ARG A 256 -14.66 18.98 18.02
CA ARG A 256 -15.29 19.22 19.32
C ARG A 256 -14.21 19.28 20.39
N THR A 257 -14.04 20.47 20.96
CA THR A 257 -13.47 20.69 22.28
C THR A 257 -14.40 20.12 23.36
N GLU A 258 -13.79 19.58 24.40
CA GLU A 258 -14.41 18.95 25.57
C GLU A 258 -15.60 19.70 26.13
N ALA A 259 -16.72 19.02 26.31
CA ALA A 259 -17.69 19.31 27.39
C ALA A 259 -18.52 18.06 27.71
N LYS A 260 -18.51 17.71 29.00
CA LYS A 260 -19.31 16.68 29.62
C LYS A 260 -20.80 16.97 29.46
N SER A 261 -21.62 16.01 29.09
CA SER A 261 -22.83 15.59 29.84
C SER A 261 -23.83 14.81 28.99
N LYS A 262 -24.56 13.94 29.64
CA LYS A 262 -25.57 13.00 29.15
C LYS A 262 -26.79 13.71 28.53
N GLN A 263 -27.28 13.21 27.40
CA GLN A 263 -28.68 12.97 27.01
C GLN A 263 -28.98 13.20 25.50
N PRO A 264 -30.13 12.87 24.95
CA PRO A 264 -30.27 11.91 23.86
C PRO A 264 -30.09 12.54 22.46
N VAL A 265 -29.66 11.70 21.57
CA VAL A 265 -29.11 11.97 20.24
C VAL A 265 -30.20 12.38 19.24
N ASN A 266 -29.94 13.43 18.50
CA ASN A 266 -30.69 13.92 17.36
C ASN A 266 -30.48 13.02 16.13
N GLY A 267 -31.53 12.65 15.41
CA GLY A 267 -31.50 11.76 14.25
C GLY A 267 -30.54 12.15 13.10
N LYS A 268 -29.95 13.34 13.13
CA LYS A 268 -28.88 13.75 12.19
C LYS A 268 -27.52 13.14 12.49
N GLU A 269 -27.18 12.92 13.76
CA GLU A 269 -25.90 12.28 14.14
C GLU A 269 -25.91 10.80 13.77
N ASP A 270 -27.07 10.13 13.86
CA ASP A 270 -27.22 8.74 13.43
C ASP A 270 -27.10 8.59 11.89
N GLU A 271 -27.62 9.54 11.11
CA GLU A 271 -27.48 9.56 9.66
C GLU A 271 -26.03 9.77 9.20
N GLU A 272 -25.27 10.64 9.86
CA GLU A 272 -23.86 10.86 9.57
C GLU A 272 -23.01 9.62 9.89
N ILE A 273 -23.28 8.96 11.01
CA ILE A 273 -22.61 7.73 11.44
C ILE A 273 -22.88 6.60 10.44
N ILE A 274 -24.13 6.41 10.03
CA ILE A 274 -24.51 5.40 9.04
C ILE A 274 -23.86 5.70 7.69
N ALA A 275 -23.78 6.95 7.28
CA ALA A 275 -23.11 7.36 6.04
C ALA A 275 -21.62 7.04 6.07
N CYS A 276 -20.93 7.32 7.19
CA CYS A 276 -19.51 7.02 7.35
C CYS A 276 -19.23 5.51 7.30
N ARG A 277 -20.00 4.68 8.00
CA ARG A 277 -19.87 3.22 7.96
C ARG A 277 -20.08 2.68 6.53
N THR A 278 -21.09 3.19 5.83
CA THR A 278 -21.40 2.79 4.46
C THR A 278 -20.25 3.15 3.52
N HIS A 279 -19.64 4.32 3.73
CA HIS A 279 -18.46 4.74 2.97
C HIS A 279 -17.25 3.84 3.21
N LEU A 280 -16.98 3.45 4.44
CA LEU A 280 -15.89 2.53 4.78
C LEU A 280 -16.12 1.13 4.18
N GLN A 281 -17.36 0.60 4.21
CA GLN A 281 -17.70 -0.67 3.54
C GLN A 281 -17.47 -0.58 2.03
N TRP A 282 -17.88 0.51 1.41
CA TRP A 282 -17.68 0.79 0.00
C TRP A 282 -16.18 0.87 -0.33
N LEU A 283 -15.40 1.61 0.45
CA LEU A 283 -13.96 1.78 0.26
C LEU A 283 -13.21 0.44 0.37
N LEU A 284 -13.47 -0.34 1.43
CA LEU A 284 -12.88 -1.66 1.60
C LEU A 284 -13.27 -2.63 0.47
N ALA A 285 -14.51 -2.56 -0.02
CA ALA A 285 -14.94 -3.36 -1.16
C ALA A 285 -14.19 -2.99 -2.44
N HIS A 286 -13.99 -1.70 -2.72
CA HIS A 286 -13.25 -1.24 -3.87
C HIS A 286 -11.76 -1.59 -3.80
N ILE A 287 -11.15 -1.45 -2.62
CA ILE A 287 -9.76 -1.88 -2.42
C ILE A 287 -9.63 -3.39 -2.69
N GLY A 288 -10.53 -4.21 -2.11
CA GLY A 288 -10.49 -5.66 -2.27
C GLY A 288 -10.71 -6.10 -3.72
N ARG A 289 -11.68 -5.52 -4.43
CA ARG A 289 -11.90 -5.80 -5.87
C ARG A 289 -10.68 -5.42 -6.70
N LYS A 290 -10.09 -4.29 -6.41
CA LYS A 290 -8.90 -3.81 -7.13
C LYS A 290 -7.70 -4.75 -6.99
N VAL A 291 -7.55 -5.41 -5.85
CA VAL A 291 -6.47 -6.39 -5.63
C VAL A 291 -6.85 -7.82 -6.04
N GLY A 292 -7.97 -7.97 -6.76
CA GLY A 292 -8.39 -9.24 -7.34
C GLY A 292 -9.22 -10.13 -6.41
N CYS A 293 -9.72 -9.58 -5.30
CA CYS A 293 -10.58 -10.32 -4.37
C CYS A 293 -12.05 -10.26 -4.79
N ARG A 294 -12.79 -11.33 -4.53
CA ARG A 294 -14.25 -11.32 -4.51
C ARG A 294 -14.72 -10.85 -3.14
N ILE A 295 -15.72 -9.99 -3.11
CA ILE A 295 -16.13 -9.28 -1.90
C ILE A 295 -17.47 -9.82 -1.41
N TRP A 296 -17.60 -10.04 -0.11
CA TRP A 296 -18.86 -10.16 0.59
C TRP A 296 -19.05 -8.94 1.49
N ILE A 297 -20.23 -8.36 1.43
CA ILE A 297 -20.69 -7.33 2.37
C ILE A 297 -21.87 -7.91 3.12
N ALA A 298 -22.04 -7.57 4.40
CA ALA A 298 -23.17 -8.04 5.21
C ALA A 298 -24.52 -7.79 4.51
N ALA A 299 -25.34 -8.82 4.36
CA ALA A 299 -26.57 -8.75 3.57
C ALA A 299 -27.56 -7.67 4.07
N SER A 300 -27.52 -7.32 5.36
CA SER A 300 -28.28 -6.21 5.93
C SER A 300 -27.94 -4.85 5.31
N ASP A 301 -26.75 -4.71 4.73
CA ASP A 301 -26.25 -3.45 4.21
C ASP A 301 -26.32 -3.36 2.67
N HIS A 302 -26.73 -4.42 1.97
CA HIS A 302 -26.82 -4.45 0.50
C HIS A 302 -27.70 -3.35 -0.11
N HIS A 303 -28.70 -2.87 0.63
CA HIS A 303 -29.60 -1.80 0.17
C HIS A 303 -28.98 -0.39 0.29
N LYS A 304 -27.91 -0.24 1.07
CA LYS A 304 -27.22 1.03 1.27
C LYS A 304 -26.41 1.39 0.02
N ALA A 305 -26.22 2.69 -0.21
CA ALA A 305 -25.47 3.19 -1.35
C ALA A 305 -24.43 4.24 -0.92
N CYS A 306 -23.29 4.23 -1.58
CA CYS A 306 -22.25 5.22 -1.46
C CYS A 306 -21.77 5.59 -2.87
N ASN A 307 -21.52 6.86 -3.15
CA ASN A 307 -21.06 7.37 -4.46
C ASN A 307 -21.94 6.90 -5.64
N ASN A 308 -23.27 6.82 -5.44
CA ASN A 308 -24.28 6.32 -6.40
C ASN A 308 -24.16 4.81 -6.73
N GLU A 309 -23.42 4.05 -5.96
CA GLU A 309 -23.24 2.61 -6.12
C GLU A 309 -23.81 1.88 -4.90
N ARG A 310 -24.60 0.83 -5.13
CA ARG A 310 -25.15 0.02 -4.03
C ARG A 310 -24.12 -0.95 -3.52
N LEU A 311 -24.02 -1.11 -2.21
CA LEU A 311 -23.10 -2.08 -1.61
C LEU A 311 -23.41 -3.53 -2.06
N GLY A 312 -24.68 -3.84 -2.33
CA GLY A 312 -25.09 -5.15 -2.85
C GLY A 312 -24.52 -5.46 -4.24
N ASP A 313 -24.28 -4.44 -5.08
CA ASP A 313 -23.71 -4.60 -6.43
C ASP A 313 -22.20 -4.89 -6.37
N LEU A 314 -21.56 -4.54 -5.27
CA LEU A 314 -20.14 -4.85 -4.98
C LEU A 314 -19.96 -6.22 -4.33
N SER A 315 -21.05 -6.79 -3.77
CA SER A 315 -21.01 -8.01 -2.98
C SER A 315 -21.31 -9.26 -3.81
N LEU A 316 -20.78 -10.39 -3.37
CA LEU A 316 -21.20 -11.71 -3.84
C LEU A 316 -22.70 -11.91 -3.53
N ALA A 317 -23.44 -12.54 -4.43
CA ALA A 317 -24.86 -12.87 -4.24
C ALA A 317 -25.10 -13.87 -3.08
N SER A 318 -24.12 -14.73 -2.80
CA SER A 318 -24.14 -15.69 -1.69
C SER A 318 -22.72 -15.91 -1.16
N LEU A 319 -22.60 -16.16 0.14
CA LEU A 319 -21.34 -16.57 0.73
C LEU A 319 -20.88 -17.90 0.11
N PRO A 320 -19.63 -18.03 -0.30
CA PRO A 320 -19.04 -19.31 -0.64
C PRO A 320 -19.23 -20.29 0.53
N ILE A 321 -19.53 -21.56 0.24
CA ILE A 321 -19.84 -22.56 1.28
C ILE A 321 -18.59 -22.78 2.14
N LEU A 322 -18.64 -22.30 3.37
CA LEU A 322 -17.49 -22.35 4.28
C LEU A 322 -17.68 -23.36 5.41
N ALA A 323 -18.92 -23.62 5.84
CA ALA A 323 -19.21 -24.50 6.98
C ALA A 323 -20.70 -24.78 7.13
N ALA A 324 -21.08 -25.49 8.20
CA ALA A 324 -22.47 -25.77 8.56
C ALA A 324 -23.32 -24.49 8.63
N SER A 325 -24.58 -24.60 8.27
CA SER A 325 -25.53 -23.48 8.09
C SER A 325 -25.63 -22.48 9.25
N THR A 326 -25.33 -22.90 10.45
CA THR A 326 -25.35 -22.05 11.66
C THR A 326 -24.24 -21.01 11.64
N PHE A 327 -23.05 -21.41 11.22
CA PHE A 327 -21.88 -20.52 11.16
C PHE A 327 -21.97 -19.52 10.00
N GLN A 328 -22.59 -19.92 8.86
CA GLN A 328 -22.87 -18.98 7.77
C GLN A 328 -23.67 -17.76 8.23
N LYS A 329 -24.61 -17.94 9.17
CA LYS A 329 -25.40 -16.84 9.72
C LYS A 329 -24.58 -15.86 10.56
N VAL A 330 -23.54 -16.35 11.23
CA VAL A 330 -22.65 -15.50 12.04
C VAL A 330 -21.64 -14.78 11.15
N ILE A 331 -20.95 -15.53 10.28
CA ILE A 331 -19.94 -14.99 9.36
C ILE A 331 -20.56 -14.02 8.36
N GLY A 332 -21.77 -14.31 7.87
CA GLY A 332 -22.49 -13.44 6.95
C GLY A 332 -22.89 -12.07 7.51
N LYS A 333 -22.68 -11.84 8.82
CA LYS A 333 -22.88 -10.55 9.49
C LYS A 333 -21.59 -9.73 9.61
N ILE A 334 -20.44 -10.30 9.25
CA ILE A 334 -19.16 -9.56 9.18
C ILE A 334 -19.31 -8.50 8.10
N ASP A 335 -18.87 -7.28 8.39
CA ASP A 335 -19.12 -6.12 7.55
C ASP A 335 -18.57 -6.26 6.14
N VAL A 336 -17.31 -6.70 6.01
CA VAL A 336 -16.68 -6.95 4.72
C VAL A 336 -15.77 -8.17 4.82
N LEU A 337 -15.90 -9.10 3.85
CA LEU A 337 -14.97 -10.22 3.68
C LEU A 337 -14.33 -10.18 2.29
N TRP A 338 -13.05 -10.46 2.23
CA TRP A 338 -12.32 -10.62 0.98
C TRP A 338 -12.00 -12.08 0.74
N PHE A 339 -12.35 -12.54 -0.45
CA PHE A 339 -12.11 -13.91 -0.90
C PHE A 339 -11.11 -13.91 -2.05
N LEU A 340 -10.08 -14.72 -1.93
CA LEU A 340 -9.26 -15.11 -3.05
C LEU A 340 -9.64 -16.56 -3.41
N ASP A 341 -10.13 -16.77 -4.63
CA ASP A 341 -10.78 -18.02 -5.05
C ASP A 341 -11.97 -18.38 -4.14
N GLN A 342 -11.82 -19.39 -3.28
CA GLN A 342 -12.83 -19.84 -2.31
C GLN A 342 -12.41 -19.57 -0.87
N GLU A 343 -11.25 -18.94 -0.65
CA GLU A 343 -10.67 -18.76 0.68
C GLU A 343 -10.84 -17.33 1.19
N VAL A 344 -11.26 -17.19 2.45
CA VAL A 344 -11.23 -15.90 3.13
C VAL A 344 -9.80 -15.52 3.43
N ILE A 345 -9.34 -14.40 2.88
CA ILE A 345 -8.00 -13.85 3.13
C ILE A 345 -8.03 -12.65 4.07
N ALA A 346 -9.18 -11.97 4.17
CA ALA A 346 -9.37 -10.88 5.13
C ALA A 346 -10.82 -10.75 5.56
N ALA A 347 -10.99 -10.31 6.80
CA ALA A 347 -12.29 -9.97 7.40
C ALA A 347 -12.19 -8.62 8.11
N PHE A 348 -13.16 -7.75 7.84
CA PHE A 348 -13.22 -6.41 8.41
C PHE A 348 -14.54 -6.22 9.16
N GLU A 349 -14.43 -5.75 10.38
CA GLU A 349 -15.54 -5.23 11.18
C GLU A 349 -15.33 -3.74 11.39
N ILE A 350 -16.38 -2.93 11.21
CA ILE A 350 -16.32 -1.48 11.28
C ILE A 350 -17.08 -1.04 12.54
N GLU A 351 -16.31 -0.55 13.52
CA GLU A 351 -16.83 -0.17 14.82
C GLU A 351 -16.92 1.34 14.96
N GLN A 352 -18.13 1.82 15.22
CA GLN A 352 -18.38 3.24 15.44
C GLN A 352 -18.73 3.54 16.91
N ALA A 353 -18.94 4.82 17.23
CA ALA A 353 -19.00 5.33 18.60
C ALA A 353 -19.92 4.56 19.57
N TRP A 354 -20.95 3.87 19.08
CA TRP A 354 -22.01 3.28 19.90
C TRP A 354 -22.08 1.75 19.88
N THR A 355 -21.24 1.09 19.08
CA THR A 355 -21.27 -0.36 18.93
C THR A 355 -20.48 -1.08 20.02
N ASP A 356 -20.92 -2.28 20.38
CA ASP A 356 -20.21 -3.15 21.32
C ASP A 356 -19.14 -3.94 20.55
N VAL A 357 -17.90 -3.48 20.67
CA VAL A 357 -16.71 -4.11 20.08
C VAL A 357 -16.60 -5.60 20.39
N SER A 358 -17.12 -6.05 21.54
CA SER A 358 -17.06 -7.46 21.93
C SER A 358 -17.80 -8.37 20.93
N ILE A 359 -18.87 -7.89 20.30
CA ILE A 359 -19.65 -8.66 19.33
C ILE A 359 -18.82 -8.86 18.05
N SER A 360 -18.16 -7.83 17.57
CA SER A 360 -17.31 -7.89 16.39
C SER A 360 -16.07 -8.74 16.63
N LEU A 361 -15.45 -8.61 17.79
CA LEU A 361 -14.34 -9.50 18.19
C LEU A 361 -14.76 -10.96 18.28
N LEU A 362 -15.98 -11.26 18.75
CA LEU A 362 -16.51 -12.63 18.78
C LEU A 362 -16.71 -13.18 17.35
N ARG A 363 -17.29 -12.39 16.42
CA ARG A 363 -17.47 -12.83 15.02
C ARG A 363 -16.14 -13.11 14.34
N LEU A 364 -15.15 -12.24 14.52
CA LEU A 364 -13.79 -12.46 13.99
C LEU A 364 -13.13 -13.68 14.62
N SER A 365 -13.31 -13.87 15.92
CA SER A 365 -12.82 -15.05 16.64
C SER A 365 -13.49 -16.34 16.15
N ASP A 366 -14.82 -16.33 15.96
CA ASP A 366 -15.56 -17.48 15.43
C ASP A 366 -15.11 -17.83 14.01
N LEU A 367 -14.87 -16.81 13.16
CA LEU A 367 -14.32 -17.01 11.82
C LEU A 367 -12.95 -17.72 11.87
N ARG A 368 -12.08 -17.31 12.77
CA ARG A 368 -10.76 -17.92 12.94
C ARG A 368 -10.83 -19.37 13.43
N GLU A 369 -11.68 -19.63 14.43
CA GLU A 369 -11.85 -20.99 14.97
C GLU A 369 -12.41 -21.98 13.92
N LEU A 370 -13.14 -21.49 12.93
CA LEU A 370 -13.61 -22.31 11.81
C LEU A 370 -12.49 -22.70 10.84
N PHE A 371 -11.42 -21.91 10.79
CA PHE A 371 -10.30 -22.09 9.86
C PHE A 371 -8.95 -21.94 10.59
N PRO A 372 -8.64 -22.79 11.58
CA PRO A 372 -7.47 -22.62 12.45
C PRO A 372 -6.14 -22.68 11.68
N ASP A 373 -6.09 -23.45 10.60
CA ASP A 373 -4.90 -23.67 9.78
C ASP A 373 -4.74 -22.64 8.64
N ARG A 374 -5.68 -21.69 8.50
CA ARG A 374 -5.65 -20.70 7.42
C ARG A 374 -5.08 -19.37 7.89
N HIS A 375 -4.20 -18.83 7.07
CA HIS A 375 -3.69 -17.48 7.28
C HIS A 375 -4.69 -16.47 6.73
N MET A 376 -5.34 -15.70 7.62
CA MET A 376 -6.26 -14.63 7.25
C MET A 376 -6.01 -13.39 8.09
N ASN A 377 -6.24 -12.23 7.53
CA ASN A 377 -6.13 -10.95 8.23
C ASN A 377 -7.49 -10.61 8.87
N LEU A 378 -7.53 -10.56 10.18
CA LEU A 378 -8.71 -10.11 10.94
C LEU A 378 -8.50 -8.64 11.31
N CYS A 379 -9.40 -7.77 10.91
CA CYS A 379 -9.24 -6.32 11.05
C CYS A 379 -10.47 -5.69 11.72
N LEU A 380 -10.22 -4.83 12.69
CA LEU A 380 -11.21 -3.89 13.24
C LEU A 380 -10.89 -2.48 12.74
N VAL A 381 -11.83 -1.88 12.04
CA VAL A 381 -11.77 -0.47 11.63
C VAL A 381 -12.49 0.34 12.70
N VAL A 382 -11.75 1.25 13.34
CA VAL A 382 -12.24 1.98 14.52
C VAL A 382 -11.83 3.45 14.48
N PRO A 383 -12.63 4.39 15.01
CA PRO A 383 -12.19 5.76 15.22
C PRO A 383 -10.93 5.81 16.09
N GLN A 384 -10.03 6.72 15.79
CA GLN A 384 -8.74 6.87 16.48
C GLN A 384 -8.90 7.00 18.00
N GLU A 385 -9.91 7.71 18.45
CA GLU A 385 -10.24 7.92 19.86
C GLU A 385 -10.66 6.65 20.61
N ARG A 386 -11.04 5.59 19.89
CA ARG A 386 -11.50 4.32 20.46
C ARG A 386 -10.44 3.22 20.49
N ILE A 387 -9.32 3.43 19.88
CA ILE A 387 -8.25 2.42 19.75
C ILE A 387 -7.80 1.90 21.11
N GLU A 388 -7.56 2.77 22.09
CA GLU A 388 -7.15 2.35 23.45
C GLU A 388 -8.22 1.49 24.12
N LYS A 389 -9.51 1.84 23.94
CA LYS A 389 -10.62 1.07 24.48
C LYS A 389 -10.70 -0.32 23.83
N VAL A 390 -10.51 -0.40 22.52
CA VAL A 390 -10.50 -1.68 21.79
C VAL A 390 -9.31 -2.54 22.20
N GLN A 391 -8.14 -1.95 22.39
CA GLN A 391 -6.97 -2.66 22.92
C GLN A 391 -7.23 -3.23 24.32
N PHE A 392 -7.92 -2.46 25.18
CA PHE A 392 -8.33 -2.95 26.49
C PHE A 392 -9.31 -4.13 26.35
N GLU A 393 -10.32 -4.06 25.45
CA GLU A 393 -11.23 -5.19 25.22
C GLU A 393 -10.50 -6.42 24.70
N LEU A 394 -9.54 -6.28 23.76
CA LEU A 394 -8.71 -7.36 23.27
C LEU A 394 -7.84 -8.00 24.39
N SER A 395 -7.51 -7.24 25.44
CA SER A 395 -6.74 -7.74 26.58
C SER A 395 -7.56 -8.59 27.55
N ARG A 396 -8.88 -8.67 27.40
CA ARG A 396 -9.74 -9.48 28.28
C ARG A 396 -9.44 -10.98 28.14
N PRO A 397 -9.52 -11.74 29.24
CA PRO A 397 -9.19 -13.17 29.23
C PRO A 397 -9.92 -13.97 28.15
N ALA A 398 -11.16 -13.62 27.83
CA ALA A 398 -11.96 -14.28 26.78
C ALA A 398 -11.32 -14.21 25.38
N PHE A 399 -10.58 -13.14 25.09
CA PHE A 399 -9.89 -12.95 23.81
C PHE A 399 -8.40 -13.33 23.90
N GLN A 400 -7.79 -13.28 25.07
CA GLN A 400 -6.42 -13.75 25.31
C GLN A 400 -6.28 -15.27 25.10
N VAL A 401 -7.24 -16.06 25.59
CA VAL A 401 -7.24 -17.53 25.42
C VAL A 401 -7.23 -17.93 23.93
N ARG A 402 -7.82 -17.09 23.08
CA ARG A 402 -7.88 -17.28 21.63
C ARG A 402 -6.78 -16.53 20.87
N ASP A 403 -5.84 -15.93 21.57
CA ASP A 403 -4.72 -15.13 21.03
C ASP A 403 -5.15 -14.03 20.05
N MET A 404 -6.36 -13.46 20.26
CA MET A 404 -6.93 -12.46 19.36
C MET A 404 -6.08 -11.17 19.29
N GLN A 405 -5.33 -10.84 20.34
CA GLN A 405 -4.40 -9.69 20.33
C GLN A 405 -3.33 -9.78 19.24
N ARG A 406 -2.90 -11.00 18.89
CA ARG A 406 -1.87 -11.22 17.86
C ARG A 406 -2.47 -11.33 16.46
N HIS A 407 -3.73 -11.70 16.38
CA HIS A 407 -4.38 -12.03 15.11
C HIS A 407 -5.35 -10.97 14.61
N CYS A 408 -5.84 -10.10 15.50
CA CYS A 408 -6.74 -9.02 15.13
C CYS A 408 -5.99 -7.70 15.07
N ALA A 409 -5.91 -7.13 13.89
CA ALA A 409 -5.31 -5.83 13.66
C ALA A 409 -6.33 -4.70 13.82
N LEU A 410 -5.86 -3.54 14.26
CA LEU A 410 -6.67 -2.33 14.34
C LEU A 410 -6.31 -1.42 13.17
N ILE A 411 -7.31 -0.81 12.55
CA ILE A 411 -7.14 0.15 11.45
C ILE A 411 -7.92 1.41 11.82
N SER A 412 -7.26 2.59 11.79
CA SER A 412 -7.96 3.85 12.03
C SER A 412 -8.89 4.20 10.88
N GLU A 413 -10.14 4.54 11.22
CA GLU A 413 -11.15 5.03 10.30
C GLU A 413 -10.68 6.30 9.58
N GLU A 414 -10.17 7.28 10.34
CA GLU A 414 -9.70 8.54 9.81
C GLU A 414 -8.55 8.35 8.82
N LEU A 415 -7.68 7.39 9.12
CA LEU A 415 -6.55 7.09 8.26
C LEU A 415 -6.99 6.44 6.94
N LEU A 416 -7.97 5.54 6.98
CA LEU A 416 -8.53 4.95 5.77
C LEU A 416 -9.17 6.02 4.87
N VAL A 417 -9.98 6.91 5.45
CA VAL A 417 -10.65 7.98 4.72
C VAL A 417 -9.64 9.02 4.21
N GLU A 418 -8.68 9.45 5.03
CA GLU A 418 -7.64 10.39 4.64
C GLU A 418 -6.75 9.86 3.51
N GLN A 419 -6.53 8.55 3.47
CA GLN A 419 -5.67 7.88 2.50
C GLN A 419 -6.46 7.22 1.34
N GLU A 420 -7.77 7.38 1.27
CA GLU A 420 -8.65 6.75 0.29
C GLU A 420 -8.13 6.84 -1.15
N ASP A 421 -7.98 8.05 -1.66
CA ASP A 421 -7.49 8.30 -3.01
C ASP A 421 -6.11 7.65 -3.27
N HIS A 422 -5.29 7.60 -2.24
CA HIS A 422 -3.97 7.03 -2.31
C HIS A 422 -4.03 5.51 -2.35
N ILE A 423 -4.77 4.90 -1.44
CA ILE A 423 -4.95 3.46 -1.35
C ILE A 423 -5.58 2.93 -2.63
N LEU A 424 -6.65 3.58 -3.10
CA LEU A 424 -7.31 3.20 -4.34
C LEU A 424 -6.41 3.34 -5.59
N ARG A 425 -5.38 4.17 -5.57
CA ARG A 425 -4.43 4.27 -6.68
C ARG A 425 -3.35 3.21 -6.69
N TRP A 426 -2.77 2.88 -5.54
CA TRP A 426 -1.59 2.02 -5.48
C TRP A 426 -1.85 0.57 -5.03
N ALA A 427 -3.01 0.27 -4.45
CA ALA A 427 -3.37 -1.10 -4.10
C ALA A 427 -3.29 -2.01 -5.33
N SER A 428 -2.38 -2.98 -5.32
CA SER A 428 -2.09 -3.85 -6.46
C SER A 428 -2.04 -5.34 -6.10
N SER A 429 -2.14 -5.67 -4.82
CA SER A 429 -2.15 -7.06 -4.32
C SER A 429 -2.85 -7.14 -2.97
N PRO A 430 -3.33 -8.33 -2.57
CA PRO A 430 -3.94 -8.55 -1.25
C PRO A 430 -3.06 -8.17 -0.05
N SER A 431 -1.74 -8.09 -0.22
CA SER A 431 -0.81 -7.57 0.81
C SER A 431 -1.04 -6.10 1.18
N VAL A 432 -1.90 -5.40 0.45
CA VAL A 432 -2.39 -4.07 0.84
C VAL A 432 -2.97 -4.07 2.26
N ILE A 433 -3.53 -5.19 2.72
CA ILE A 433 -4.07 -5.33 4.08
C ILE A 433 -2.98 -5.12 5.12
N GLU A 434 -1.82 -5.72 4.94
CA GLU A 434 -0.67 -5.54 5.84
C GLU A 434 -0.23 -4.08 5.88
N GLU A 435 -0.34 -3.39 4.76
CA GLU A 435 -0.04 -1.98 4.65
C GLU A 435 -1.09 -1.11 5.33
N LEU A 436 -2.37 -1.45 5.23
CA LEU A 436 -3.46 -0.80 5.97
C LEU A 436 -3.31 -0.97 7.48
N ILE A 437 -2.96 -2.17 7.93
CA ILE A 437 -2.68 -2.46 9.34
C ILE A 437 -1.51 -1.62 9.85
N CYS A 438 -0.44 -1.51 9.07
CA CYS A 438 0.72 -0.70 9.42
C CYS A 438 0.44 0.81 9.42
N LEU A 439 -0.59 1.29 8.73
CA LEU A 439 -0.97 2.70 8.75
C LEU A 439 -1.44 3.14 10.14
N ASP A 440 -2.14 2.29 10.87
CA ASP A 440 -2.72 2.63 12.17
C ASP A 440 -1.72 2.64 13.34
N ASP A 441 -0.75 1.76 13.34
CA ASP A 441 0.31 1.74 14.38
C ASP A 441 1.13 3.05 14.42
N ARG A 442 0.94 3.94 13.45
CA ARG A 442 1.74 5.15 13.23
C ARG A 442 1.22 6.42 13.90
N ARG A 443 -0.08 6.50 14.20
CA ARG A 443 -0.68 7.67 14.89
C ARG A 443 -0.58 7.60 16.42
N LYS A 444 -0.27 6.43 16.96
CA LYS A 444 -0.30 6.18 18.40
C LYS A 444 0.96 6.58 19.19
N ARG A 445 1.91 7.27 18.52
CA ARG A 445 3.15 7.70 19.18
C ARG A 445 3.51 9.13 18.88
#